data_951abfd0a962f3106d9033a64f9e02fc
#
_entry.id   951abfd0a962f3106d9033a64f9e02fc
#
_cell.length_a   1.000
_cell.length_b   1.000
_cell.length_c   1.000
_cell.angle_alpha   90.00
_cell.angle_beta   90.00
_cell.angle_gamma   90.00
#
_symmetry.space_group_name_H-M   'P 1'
#
loop_
_entity.id
_entity.type
_entity.pdbx_description
1 polymer ?
#
loop_
_entity_poly.entity_id
_entity_poly.type
_entity_poly.pdbx_seq_one_letter_code
_entity_poly.pdbx_strand_id
1 'polypeptide(L)'
;MTPPLDVAAPARPENFRYSPMFPLGTDTTPWRKLPIDGISTMQVDGKTVLKVKPAALEALAFQACKDVSHLLRPAHLAQLAKILKDPEASANDRFVALDLLKNANIAAGGVLPMCQDTGTAIVFGKKGQRVWVEGDEEEALSYGVHRTYTETNLRYSQMAPITMYEEKNTGNNLPVEFSIMAQPGDHHADEMHLMFVLKGGGSANKTFLFQQTRAVLNKPKLLAFLEEKIKTLGTSACPPYHLAIVIGGTSAEATLKTVKLASTKWLDALPNSGDLSGHAFRDTELEAEVHKLTQNLGIGAQFGGKYFCHDVRVVRLARHGASLPIGIGVSCSADRQIKTKITPEGVFVEDLEHDPAKYLPEATTDILNGEVVKIDLSRPMSDIRATLSKYPVKTRVSLTGTMVVARDIAHAKLQERLDAGQGLPQYMKDHPVYYAGPAKTPTGMATGSFGPTTAGRMDSYVEAFQSAGGSMVMLAKGNRSKAVLNACKNYGGFYLGSVGGPAARLAQDCIKKVEVLEYPELGMEAVWRIEVEDFPAFIVMDDKGNDFYEGLE
;
A
#
# COMPACT_ATOMS: atom_id res chain seq x y z
N MET A 1 -11.68 29.73 -50.61
CA MET A 1 -10.52 29.02 -50.03
C MET A 1 -9.80 29.96 -49.10
N THR A 2 -9.81 29.69 -47.83
CA THR A 2 -9.01 30.44 -46.86
C THR A 2 -7.55 30.23 -47.18
N PRO A 3 -6.70 31.28 -47.28
CA PRO A 3 -5.27 31.09 -47.55
C PRO A 3 -4.66 30.22 -46.45
N PRO A 4 -3.67 29.37 -46.75
CA PRO A 4 -2.98 28.59 -45.76
C PRO A 4 -2.42 29.53 -44.68
N LEU A 5 -2.63 29.18 -43.42
CA LEU A 5 -2.01 29.88 -42.30
C LEU A 5 -0.48 29.86 -42.51
N ASP A 6 0.14 31.04 -42.51
CA ASP A 6 1.58 31.15 -42.51
C ASP A 6 2.10 30.56 -41.19
N VAL A 7 2.65 29.36 -41.25
CA VAL A 7 3.21 28.64 -40.11
C VAL A 7 4.66 29.01 -39.79
N ALA A 8 5.22 30.07 -40.41
CA ALA A 8 6.50 30.60 -39.99
C ALA A 8 6.37 31.14 -38.56
N ALA A 9 6.85 30.37 -37.59
CA ALA A 9 6.80 30.78 -36.20
C ALA A 9 7.62 32.05 -35.99
N PRO A 10 7.03 33.12 -35.42
CA PRO A 10 7.78 34.33 -35.10
C PRO A 10 8.94 33.97 -34.14
N ALA A 11 10.04 34.73 -34.23
CA ALA A 11 11.18 34.57 -33.32
C ALA A 11 10.67 34.63 -31.86
N ARG A 12 11.08 33.65 -31.05
CA ARG A 12 10.67 33.60 -29.64
C ARG A 12 11.20 34.83 -28.90
N PRO A 13 10.39 35.53 -28.11
CA PRO A 13 10.86 36.70 -27.38
C PRO A 13 11.91 36.30 -26.33
N GLU A 14 12.83 37.21 -26.01
CA GLU A 14 13.95 36.99 -25.08
C GLU A 14 13.48 36.55 -23.66
N ASN A 15 12.27 36.95 -23.24
CA ASN A 15 11.71 36.57 -21.95
C ASN A 15 10.98 35.23 -21.95
N PHE A 16 10.87 34.54 -23.10
CA PHE A 16 10.31 33.20 -23.15
C PHE A 16 11.25 32.20 -22.47
N ARG A 17 10.78 31.64 -21.32
CA ARG A 17 11.50 30.61 -20.58
C ARG A 17 10.64 29.36 -20.51
N TYR A 18 11.20 28.27 -20.98
CA TYR A 18 10.55 26.95 -20.87
C TYR A 18 11.43 25.99 -20.05
N SER A 19 10.80 25.29 -19.13
CA SER A 19 11.35 24.12 -18.48
C SER A 19 10.28 23.02 -18.43
N PRO A 20 10.64 21.74 -18.55
CA PRO A 20 9.70 20.66 -18.22
C PRO A 20 9.15 20.84 -16.80
N MET A 21 7.89 20.42 -16.56
CA MET A 21 7.31 20.49 -15.21
C MET A 21 8.17 19.72 -14.19
N PHE A 22 8.72 18.59 -14.59
CA PHE A 22 9.61 17.76 -13.78
C PHE A 22 10.99 17.65 -14.46
N PRO A 23 11.91 18.59 -14.20
CA PRO A 23 13.28 18.51 -14.70
C PRO A 23 14.08 17.51 -13.85
N LEU A 24 13.98 16.23 -14.18
CA LEU A 24 14.69 15.17 -13.47
C LEU A 24 16.17 15.16 -13.82
N GLY A 25 17.03 15.02 -12.82
CA GLY A 25 18.46 14.79 -12.97
C GLY A 25 18.78 13.36 -13.40
N THR A 26 20.04 12.97 -13.22
CA THR A 26 20.53 11.64 -13.61
C THR A 26 19.80 10.53 -12.84
N ASP A 27 19.32 9.52 -13.56
CA ASP A 27 18.76 8.32 -12.98
C ASP A 27 19.88 7.38 -12.51
N THR A 28 19.90 7.06 -11.23
CA THR A 28 20.87 6.15 -10.58
C THR A 28 20.29 4.77 -10.29
N THR A 29 19.14 4.45 -10.84
CA THR A 29 18.45 3.17 -10.63
C THR A 29 19.35 2.00 -11.08
N PRO A 30 19.56 0.98 -10.24
CA PRO A 30 20.21 -0.25 -10.68
C PRO A 30 19.27 -1.01 -11.61
N TRP A 31 19.79 -1.48 -12.76
CA TRP A 31 19.00 -2.11 -13.80
C TRP A 31 19.39 -3.57 -14.00
N ARG A 32 18.38 -4.44 -14.11
CA ARG A 32 18.51 -5.83 -14.53
C ARG A 32 17.92 -5.99 -15.94
N LYS A 33 18.74 -6.50 -16.88
CA LYS A 33 18.28 -6.81 -18.23
C LYS A 33 17.41 -8.07 -18.23
N LEU A 34 16.28 -8.01 -18.94
CA LEU A 34 15.40 -9.15 -19.14
C LEU A 34 15.70 -9.86 -20.47
N PRO A 35 15.64 -11.19 -20.55
CA PRO A 35 15.77 -11.93 -21.78
C PRO A 35 14.43 -11.90 -22.56
N ILE A 36 14.05 -10.70 -23.02
CA ILE A 36 12.82 -10.46 -23.77
C ILE A 36 13.19 -10.10 -25.20
N ASP A 37 12.66 -10.85 -26.15
CA ASP A 37 12.75 -10.60 -27.58
C ASP A 37 11.65 -9.63 -28.05
N GLY A 38 11.75 -9.18 -29.31
CA GLY A 38 10.75 -8.31 -29.91
C GLY A 38 11.12 -6.83 -29.92
N ILE A 39 12.40 -6.52 -29.66
CA ILE A 39 12.98 -5.19 -29.79
C ILE A 39 13.88 -5.16 -31.02
N SER A 40 13.74 -4.13 -31.85
CA SER A 40 14.61 -3.88 -32.99
C SER A 40 14.71 -2.40 -33.26
N THR A 41 15.66 -1.99 -34.07
CA THR A 41 15.83 -0.60 -34.46
C THR A 41 15.80 -0.45 -36.00
N MET A 42 15.38 0.70 -36.45
CA MET A 42 15.48 1.14 -37.85
C MET A 42 16.00 2.56 -37.92
N GLN A 43 16.60 2.93 -39.07
CA GLN A 43 17.04 4.28 -39.32
C GLN A 43 16.00 5.02 -40.18
N VAL A 44 15.61 6.21 -39.74
CA VAL A 44 14.70 7.10 -40.45
C VAL A 44 15.35 8.49 -40.44
N ASP A 45 15.70 9.02 -41.60
CA ASP A 45 16.36 10.33 -41.75
C ASP A 45 17.60 10.51 -40.83
N GLY A 46 18.41 9.45 -40.71
CA GLY A 46 19.61 9.44 -39.88
C GLY A 46 19.38 9.37 -38.38
N LYS A 47 18.13 9.16 -37.95
CA LYS A 47 17.75 8.98 -36.54
C LYS A 47 17.34 7.55 -36.27
N THR A 48 17.75 7.01 -35.12
CA THR A 48 17.31 5.69 -34.65
C THR A 48 15.86 5.74 -34.18
N VAL A 49 15.05 4.83 -34.71
CA VAL A 49 13.69 4.56 -34.26
C VAL A 49 13.68 3.18 -33.61
N LEU A 50 13.21 3.11 -32.37
CA LEU A 50 13.02 1.88 -31.63
C LEU A 50 11.67 1.26 -32.01
N LYS A 51 11.71 0.00 -32.45
CA LYS A 51 10.50 -0.80 -32.73
C LYS A 51 10.27 -1.80 -31.60
N VAL A 52 9.06 -1.82 -31.08
CA VAL A 52 8.67 -2.68 -29.97
C VAL A 52 7.46 -3.53 -30.37
N LYS A 53 7.57 -4.84 -30.32
CA LYS A 53 6.44 -5.75 -30.54
C LYS A 53 5.55 -5.79 -29.29
N PRO A 54 4.21 -5.95 -29.43
CA PRO A 54 3.29 -6.10 -28.30
C PRO A 54 3.72 -7.19 -27.31
N ALA A 55 4.19 -8.34 -27.80
CA ALA A 55 4.65 -9.44 -26.96
C ALA A 55 5.81 -9.05 -25.99
N ALA A 56 6.64 -8.06 -26.36
CA ALA A 56 7.68 -7.56 -25.47
C ALA A 56 7.08 -6.74 -24.31
N LEU A 57 6.04 -5.96 -24.57
CA LEU A 57 5.30 -5.21 -23.54
C LEU A 57 4.52 -6.14 -22.61
N GLU A 58 3.90 -7.18 -23.17
CA GLU A 58 3.21 -8.22 -22.37
C GLU A 58 4.17 -8.91 -21.41
N ALA A 59 5.33 -9.35 -21.92
CA ALA A 59 6.35 -10.02 -21.11
C ALA A 59 6.93 -9.09 -20.04
N LEU A 60 7.16 -7.81 -20.38
CA LEU A 60 7.64 -6.80 -19.44
C LEU A 60 6.62 -6.57 -18.31
N ALA A 61 5.35 -6.36 -18.64
CA ALA A 61 4.29 -6.13 -17.66
C ALA A 61 4.11 -7.32 -16.73
N PHE A 62 4.11 -8.55 -17.29
CA PHE A 62 4.07 -9.78 -16.50
C PHE A 62 5.23 -9.85 -15.49
N GLN A 63 6.46 -9.66 -15.95
CA GLN A 63 7.64 -9.76 -15.08
C GLN A 63 7.67 -8.65 -14.04
N ALA A 64 7.38 -7.40 -14.43
CA ALA A 64 7.36 -6.27 -13.50
C ALA A 64 6.32 -6.47 -12.38
N CYS A 65 5.09 -6.88 -12.72
CA CYS A 65 4.04 -7.12 -11.73
C CYS A 65 4.36 -8.34 -10.83
N LYS A 66 4.98 -9.39 -11.39
CA LYS A 66 5.44 -10.53 -10.61
C LYS A 66 6.54 -10.13 -9.63
N ASP A 67 7.53 -9.36 -10.07
CA ASP A 67 8.63 -8.92 -9.22
C ASP A 67 8.13 -8.07 -8.05
N VAL A 68 7.32 -7.04 -8.28
CA VAL A 68 6.82 -6.17 -7.19
C VAL A 68 5.85 -6.87 -6.23
N SER A 69 5.26 -7.98 -6.63
CA SER A 69 4.42 -8.78 -5.74
C SER A 69 5.23 -9.58 -4.73
N HIS A 70 6.52 -9.81 -4.99
CA HIS A 70 7.35 -10.71 -4.22
C HIS A 70 8.65 -10.08 -3.71
N LEU A 71 9.14 -9.02 -4.34
CA LEU A 71 10.42 -8.38 -4.06
C LEU A 71 10.26 -6.93 -3.67
N LEU A 72 11.20 -6.43 -2.86
CA LEU A 72 11.25 -5.04 -2.40
C LEU A 72 12.59 -4.40 -2.81
N ARG A 73 12.61 -3.07 -2.82
CA ARG A 73 13.84 -2.29 -3.03
C ARG A 73 14.84 -2.53 -1.91
N PRO A 74 16.15 -2.66 -2.21
CA PRO A 74 17.19 -2.79 -1.18
C PRO A 74 17.14 -1.65 -0.15
N ALA A 75 16.88 -0.41 -0.57
CA ALA A 75 16.78 0.73 0.32
C ALA A 75 15.62 0.61 1.34
N HIS A 76 14.47 0.07 0.92
CA HIS A 76 13.33 -0.16 1.80
C HIS A 76 13.67 -1.21 2.88
N LEU A 77 14.29 -2.31 2.50
CA LEU A 77 14.73 -3.36 3.43
C LEU A 77 15.80 -2.85 4.41
N ALA A 78 16.73 -2.02 3.93
CA ALA A 78 17.73 -1.38 4.79
C ALA A 78 17.08 -0.44 5.83
N GLN A 79 16.02 0.28 5.46
CA GLN A 79 15.25 1.11 6.40
C GLN A 79 14.58 0.27 7.49
N LEU A 80 13.99 -0.88 7.15
CA LEU A 80 13.44 -1.83 8.13
C LEU A 80 14.54 -2.38 9.05
N ALA A 81 15.68 -2.80 8.50
CA ALA A 81 16.80 -3.31 9.28
C ALA A 81 17.39 -2.25 10.23
N LYS A 82 17.35 -0.96 9.83
CA LYS A 82 17.77 0.16 10.69
C LYS A 82 16.91 0.27 11.94
N ILE A 83 15.61 0.03 11.86
CA ILE A 83 14.70 0.05 13.02
C ILE A 83 15.14 -0.95 14.08
N LEU A 84 15.58 -2.13 13.67
CA LEU A 84 16.04 -3.18 14.60
C LEU A 84 17.29 -2.77 15.41
N LYS A 85 18.12 -1.91 14.84
CA LYS A 85 19.38 -1.44 15.43
C LYS A 85 19.26 -0.11 16.20
N ASP A 86 18.12 0.57 16.09
CA ASP A 86 17.91 1.85 16.76
C ASP A 86 17.57 1.66 18.24
N PRO A 87 18.41 2.15 19.18
CA PRO A 87 18.14 2.03 20.61
C PRO A 87 16.89 2.77 21.06
N GLU A 88 16.47 3.81 20.32
CA GLU A 88 15.28 4.59 20.63
C GLU A 88 13.99 4.00 20.02
N ALA A 89 14.08 2.96 19.18
CA ALA A 89 12.91 2.29 18.66
C ALA A 89 12.14 1.58 19.78
N SER A 90 10.81 1.65 19.75
CA SER A 90 10.00 0.88 20.68
C SER A 90 10.13 -0.63 20.43
N ALA A 91 9.81 -1.44 21.43
CA ALA A 91 9.75 -2.91 21.24
C ALA A 91 8.75 -3.29 20.13
N ASN A 92 7.64 -2.55 20.03
CA ASN A 92 6.63 -2.77 19.00
C ASN A 92 7.10 -2.35 17.61
N ASP A 93 7.82 -1.21 17.47
CA ASP A 93 8.47 -0.84 16.20
C ASP A 93 9.42 -1.94 15.71
N ARG A 94 10.27 -2.45 16.60
CA ARG A 94 11.22 -3.53 16.26
C ARG A 94 10.49 -4.81 15.88
N PHE A 95 9.43 -5.17 16.61
CA PHE A 95 8.64 -6.36 16.29
C PHE A 95 8.02 -6.28 14.90
N VAL A 96 7.36 -5.16 14.56
CA VAL A 96 6.75 -4.95 13.24
C VAL A 96 7.82 -4.97 12.15
N ALA A 97 8.95 -4.30 12.34
CA ALA A 97 10.05 -4.29 11.37
C ALA A 97 10.61 -5.70 11.11
N LEU A 98 10.82 -6.49 12.18
CA LEU A 98 11.28 -7.87 12.06
C LEU A 98 10.27 -8.75 11.32
N ASP A 99 8.99 -8.59 11.62
CA ASP A 99 7.92 -9.36 10.97
C ASP A 99 7.82 -9.05 9.48
N LEU A 100 7.98 -7.76 9.10
CA LEU A 100 8.04 -7.33 7.71
C LEU A 100 9.29 -7.86 6.97
N LEU A 101 10.46 -7.91 7.63
CA LEU A 101 11.68 -8.50 7.02
C LEU A 101 11.54 -10.01 6.82
N LYS A 102 10.98 -10.74 7.79
CA LYS A 102 10.67 -12.18 7.64
C LYS A 102 9.70 -12.40 6.48
N ASN A 103 8.68 -11.55 6.38
CA ASN A 103 7.72 -11.58 5.28
C ASN A 103 8.38 -11.36 3.92
N ALA A 104 9.28 -10.39 3.81
CA ALA A 104 10.02 -10.14 2.57
C ALA A 104 10.85 -11.35 2.15
N ASN A 105 11.50 -12.02 3.11
CA ASN A 105 12.28 -13.24 2.85
C ASN A 105 11.39 -14.38 2.34
N ILE A 106 10.21 -14.60 2.92
CA ILE A 106 9.27 -15.63 2.46
C ILE A 106 8.74 -15.27 1.06
N ALA A 107 8.33 -14.02 0.86
CA ALA A 107 7.77 -13.56 -0.41
C ALA A 107 8.79 -13.68 -1.57
N ALA A 108 10.08 -13.46 -1.31
CA ALA A 108 11.15 -13.57 -2.30
C ALA A 108 11.27 -14.99 -2.90
N GLY A 109 10.69 -16.00 -2.26
CA GLY A 109 10.55 -17.35 -2.84
C GLY A 109 9.60 -17.42 -4.04
N GLY A 110 8.85 -16.35 -4.37
CA GLY A 110 8.04 -16.22 -5.59
C GLY A 110 6.74 -17.04 -5.59
N VAL A 111 6.34 -17.59 -4.44
CA VAL A 111 5.11 -18.41 -4.29
C VAL A 111 4.00 -17.62 -3.59
N LEU A 112 4.28 -17.10 -2.41
CA LEU A 112 3.35 -16.29 -1.64
C LEU A 112 3.63 -14.80 -1.90
N PRO A 113 2.67 -14.01 -2.45
CA PRO A 113 2.85 -12.57 -2.55
C PRO A 113 3.01 -11.95 -1.16
N MET A 114 3.77 -10.85 -1.06
CA MET A 114 4.09 -10.23 0.24
C MET A 114 2.86 -9.71 0.98
N CYS A 115 1.77 -9.40 0.30
CA CYS A 115 0.53 -8.88 0.87
C CYS A 115 -0.67 -9.67 0.35
N GLN A 116 -1.71 -9.84 1.16
CA GLN A 116 -2.98 -10.43 0.74
C GLN A 116 -3.77 -9.51 -0.21
N ASP A 117 -3.65 -8.19 -0.03
CA ASP A 117 -4.14 -7.21 -0.98
C ASP A 117 -3.08 -7.00 -2.05
N THR A 118 -3.20 -7.71 -3.15
CA THR A 118 -2.21 -7.65 -4.24
C THR A 118 -2.38 -6.43 -5.14
N GLY A 119 -3.35 -5.57 -4.82
CA GLY A 119 -3.49 -4.22 -5.35
C GLY A 119 -4.17 -4.14 -6.72
N THR A 120 -4.28 -2.91 -7.20
CA THR A 120 -4.70 -2.57 -8.56
C THR A 120 -3.47 -2.08 -9.33
N ALA A 121 -3.43 -2.39 -10.63
CA ALA A 121 -2.28 -2.06 -11.47
C ALA A 121 -2.38 -0.64 -12.03
N ILE A 122 -1.30 0.10 -11.88
CA ILE A 122 -1.12 1.45 -12.44
C ILE A 122 0.18 1.47 -13.20
N VAL A 123 0.16 1.97 -14.43
CA VAL A 123 1.34 2.14 -15.28
C VAL A 123 1.43 3.60 -15.69
N PHE A 124 2.52 4.25 -15.36
CA PHE A 124 2.80 5.60 -15.82
C PHE A 124 4.24 5.73 -16.28
N GLY A 125 4.51 6.75 -17.08
CA GLY A 125 5.87 6.98 -17.56
C GLY A 125 5.93 7.86 -18.78
N LYS A 126 7.01 7.72 -19.52
CA LYS A 126 7.29 8.52 -20.71
C LYS A 126 7.70 7.62 -21.88
N LYS A 127 7.16 7.95 -23.04
CA LYS A 127 7.48 7.31 -24.32
C LYS A 127 8.20 8.33 -25.21
N GLY A 128 9.39 7.96 -25.69
CA GLY A 128 10.17 8.75 -26.60
C GLY A 128 9.48 8.93 -27.95
N GLN A 129 9.75 10.05 -28.62
CA GLN A 129 9.15 10.38 -29.92
C GLN A 129 9.54 9.40 -31.04
N ARG A 130 10.60 8.64 -30.86
CA ARG A 130 11.10 7.63 -31.81
C ARG A 130 10.91 6.20 -31.32
N VAL A 131 9.90 5.98 -30.50
CA VAL A 131 9.46 4.63 -30.09
C VAL A 131 8.19 4.28 -30.87
N TRP A 132 8.26 3.26 -31.67
CA TRP A 132 7.15 2.73 -32.43
C TRP A 132 6.74 1.36 -31.90
N VAL A 133 5.57 1.30 -31.27
CA VAL A 133 4.94 0.02 -30.89
C VAL A 133 4.15 -0.51 -32.07
N GLU A 134 4.38 -1.77 -32.44
CA GLU A 134 3.72 -2.43 -33.58
C GLU A 134 2.34 -3.01 -33.19
N GLY A 135 1.49 -2.22 -32.50
CA GLY A 135 0.17 -2.61 -32.04
C GLY A 135 -0.36 -1.67 -30.96
N ASP A 136 -1.37 -2.13 -30.22
CA ASP A 136 -1.93 -1.41 -29.07
C ASP A 136 -1.09 -1.66 -27.82
N GLU A 137 -0.46 -0.58 -27.33
CA GLU A 137 0.42 -0.66 -26.16
C GLU A 137 -0.33 -0.84 -24.85
N GLU A 138 -1.54 -0.27 -24.72
CA GLU A 138 -2.34 -0.41 -23.50
C GLU A 138 -2.93 -1.82 -23.42
N GLU A 139 -3.39 -2.39 -24.55
CA GLU A 139 -3.86 -3.77 -24.63
C GLU A 139 -2.73 -4.74 -24.25
N ALA A 140 -1.54 -4.58 -24.83
CA ALA A 140 -0.39 -5.45 -24.57
C ALA A 140 0.03 -5.41 -23.08
N LEU A 141 0.17 -4.22 -22.51
CA LEU A 141 0.50 -4.05 -21.09
C LEU A 141 -0.61 -4.63 -20.19
N SER A 142 -1.88 -4.42 -20.54
CA SER A 142 -3.02 -4.97 -19.80
C SER A 142 -3.02 -6.51 -19.83
N TYR A 143 -2.67 -7.11 -20.96
CA TYR A 143 -2.57 -8.57 -21.05
C TYR A 143 -1.45 -9.14 -20.17
N GLY A 144 -0.30 -8.47 -20.09
CA GLY A 144 0.75 -8.86 -19.16
C GLY A 144 0.32 -8.80 -17.69
N VAL A 145 -0.42 -7.76 -17.30
CA VAL A 145 -1.05 -7.66 -15.98
C VAL A 145 -2.07 -8.77 -15.76
N HIS A 146 -2.99 -8.97 -16.71
CA HIS A 146 -3.97 -10.07 -16.68
C HIS A 146 -3.30 -11.42 -16.39
N ARG A 147 -2.25 -11.75 -17.15
CA ARG A 147 -1.49 -12.99 -16.96
C ARG A 147 -0.91 -13.11 -15.57
N THR A 148 -0.35 -12.03 -15.03
CA THR A 148 0.21 -12.05 -13.68
C THR A 148 -0.85 -12.44 -12.64
N TYR A 149 -2.03 -11.84 -12.72
CA TYR A 149 -3.11 -12.12 -11.76
C TYR A 149 -3.79 -13.46 -11.98
N THR A 150 -3.81 -14.00 -13.19
CA THR A 150 -4.45 -15.29 -13.49
C THR A 150 -3.50 -16.49 -13.35
N GLU A 151 -2.22 -16.33 -13.68
CA GLU A 151 -1.23 -17.41 -13.70
C GLU A 151 -0.44 -17.55 -12.39
N THR A 152 -0.49 -16.52 -11.49
CA THR A 152 0.19 -16.56 -10.21
C THR A 152 -0.77 -16.53 -9.02
N ASN A 153 -0.25 -16.54 -7.80
CA ASN A 153 -1.07 -16.62 -6.57
C ASN A 153 -1.58 -15.26 -6.09
N LEU A 154 -1.84 -14.32 -7.00
CA LEU A 154 -2.39 -13.00 -6.68
C LEU A 154 -3.92 -13.04 -6.53
N ARG A 155 -4.45 -12.10 -5.76
CA ARG A 155 -5.89 -11.92 -5.53
C ARG A 155 -6.48 -10.87 -6.47
N TYR A 156 -7.65 -11.14 -7.04
CA TYR A 156 -8.41 -10.15 -7.80
C TYR A 156 -9.04 -9.12 -6.86
N SER A 157 -8.82 -7.83 -7.13
CA SER A 157 -9.31 -6.73 -6.30
C SER A 157 -10.11 -5.67 -7.08
N GLN A 158 -10.25 -5.84 -8.41
CA GLN A 158 -10.99 -4.90 -9.26
C GLN A 158 -12.47 -5.26 -9.32
N MET A 159 -13.31 -4.27 -9.02
CA MET A 159 -14.75 -4.37 -9.15
C MET A 159 -15.21 -3.67 -10.43
N ALA A 160 -15.94 -4.38 -11.28
CA ALA A 160 -16.56 -3.82 -12.48
C ALA A 160 -17.93 -3.23 -12.11
N PRO A 161 -18.19 -1.96 -12.40
CA PRO A 161 -19.53 -1.39 -12.27
C PRO A 161 -20.42 -1.92 -13.39
N ILE A 162 -21.47 -2.66 -13.03
CA ILE A 162 -22.46 -3.16 -13.99
C ILE A 162 -23.58 -2.13 -14.16
N THR A 163 -23.99 -1.53 -13.05
CA THR A 163 -24.89 -0.37 -13.00
C THR A 163 -24.33 0.65 -12.00
N MET A 164 -25.04 1.72 -11.71
CA MET A 164 -24.66 2.66 -10.67
C MET A 164 -24.57 2.00 -9.28
N TYR A 165 -25.33 0.95 -9.03
CA TYR A 165 -25.47 0.31 -7.72
C TYR A 165 -25.04 -1.15 -7.69
N GLU A 166 -24.77 -1.77 -8.84
CA GLU A 166 -24.34 -3.17 -8.94
C GLU A 166 -22.90 -3.25 -9.42
N GLU A 167 -22.07 -3.99 -8.68
CA GLU A 167 -20.68 -4.25 -9.00
C GLU A 167 -20.39 -5.76 -8.97
N LYS A 168 -19.45 -6.19 -9.81
CA LYS A 168 -18.94 -7.58 -9.81
C LYS A 168 -17.43 -7.57 -9.88
N ASN A 169 -16.77 -8.49 -9.17
CA ASN A 169 -15.34 -8.69 -9.32
C ASN A 169 -15.02 -9.10 -10.76
N THR A 170 -14.02 -8.48 -11.37
CA THR A 170 -13.67 -8.73 -12.77
C THR A 170 -13.08 -10.13 -12.99
N GLY A 171 -12.56 -10.77 -11.95
CA GLY A 171 -11.92 -12.09 -12.03
C GLY A 171 -10.57 -12.11 -12.74
N ASN A 172 -10.01 -10.93 -13.07
CA ASN A 172 -8.75 -10.81 -13.81
C ASN A 172 -7.92 -9.56 -13.43
N ASN A 173 -8.42 -8.77 -12.49
CA ASN A 173 -7.82 -7.53 -11.99
C ASN A 173 -7.65 -6.39 -13.02
N LEU A 174 -8.40 -6.43 -14.13
CA LEU A 174 -8.49 -5.32 -15.08
C LEU A 174 -9.69 -4.40 -14.72
N PRO A 175 -9.70 -3.14 -15.16
CA PRO A 175 -8.73 -2.47 -16.03
C PRO A 175 -7.46 -2.03 -15.31
N VAL A 176 -6.41 -1.74 -16.09
CA VAL A 176 -5.19 -1.07 -15.66
C VAL A 176 -5.36 0.45 -15.82
N GLU A 177 -4.86 1.24 -14.87
CA GLU A 177 -4.78 2.69 -15.04
C GLU A 177 -3.50 3.05 -15.82
N PHE A 178 -3.63 3.80 -16.92
CA PHE A 178 -2.51 4.25 -17.74
C PHE A 178 -2.30 5.76 -17.68
N SER A 179 -1.04 6.18 -17.67
CA SER A 179 -0.64 7.57 -17.78
C SER A 179 0.74 7.67 -18.47
N ILE A 180 0.79 7.30 -19.74
CA ILE A 180 2.00 7.32 -20.55
C ILE A 180 2.05 8.66 -21.31
N MET A 181 3.08 9.46 -21.06
CA MET A 181 3.25 10.79 -21.61
C MET A 181 4.38 10.80 -22.65
N ALA A 182 4.33 11.73 -23.60
CA ALA A 182 5.43 11.94 -24.51
C ALA A 182 6.70 12.42 -23.77
N GLN A 183 7.85 11.86 -24.12
CA GLN A 183 9.16 12.39 -23.74
C GLN A 183 9.55 13.49 -24.71
N PRO A 184 9.66 14.76 -24.28
CA PRO A 184 10.03 15.85 -25.18
C PRO A 184 11.53 15.82 -25.55
N GLY A 185 11.83 16.38 -26.71
CA GLY A 185 13.20 16.56 -27.19
C GLY A 185 13.86 15.28 -27.72
N ASP A 186 15.15 15.36 -27.99
CA ASP A 186 15.96 14.25 -28.54
C ASP A 186 16.56 13.36 -27.45
N HIS A 187 16.62 13.83 -26.21
CA HIS A 187 17.10 13.05 -25.06
C HIS A 187 16.12 11.93 -24.72
N HIS A 188 16.57 10.68 -24.75
CA HIS A 188 15.73 9.49 -24.59
C HIS A 188 14.57 9.37 -25.61
N ALA A 189 14.75 9.93 -26.81
CA ALA A 189 13.68 9.92 -27.81
C ALA A 189 13.41 8.52 -28.39
N ASP A 190 14.37 7.62 -28.33
CA ASP A 190 14.29 6.20 -28.71
C ASP A 190 14.23 5.25 -27.50
N GLU A 191 13.69 5.74 -26.38
CA GLU A 191 13.51 4.98 -25.16
C GLU A 191 12.08 5.12 -24.63
N MET A 192 11.61 4.09 -23.92
CA MET A 192 10.34 4.10 -23.19
C MET A 192 10.62 3.77 -21.72
N HIS A 193 10.27 4.67 -20.83
CA HIS A 193 10.47 4.54 -19.38
C HIS A 193 9.13 4.44 -18.68
N LEU A 194 8.87 3.33 -18.00
CA LEU A 194 7.62 3.10 -17.28
C LEU A 194 7.87 2.79 -15.81
N MET A 195 6.88 3.10 -15.00
CA MET A 195 6.73 2.68 -13.61
C MET A 195 5.49 1.83 -13.47
N PHE A 196 5.64 0.63 -12.96
CA PHE A 196 4.53 -0.22 -12.57
C PHE A 196 4.29 -0.10 -11.07
N VAL A 197 3.05 0.09 -10.68
CA VAL A 197 2.62 0.17 -9.27
C VAL A 197 1.46 -0.78 -9.05
N LEU A 198 1.56 -1.63 -8.03
CA LEU A 198 0.44 -2.42 -7.55
C LEU A 198 -0.06 -1.82 -6.24
N LYS A 199 -1.08 -0.96 -6.34
CA LYS A 199 -1.58 -0.13 -5.22
C LYS A 199 -2.67 -0.86 -4.46
N GLY A 200 -2.41 -1.20 -3.20
CA GLY A 200 -3.42 -1.78 -2.31
C GLY A 200 -4.51 -0.77 -1.93
N GLY A 201 -5.73 -1.24 -1.70
CA GLY A 201 -6.88 -0.40 -1.34
C GLY A 201 -6.65 0.41 -0.05
N GLY A 202 -5.98 -0.17 0.93
CA GLY A 202 -5.62 0.56 2.16
C GLY A 202 -4.76 1.79 1.90
N SER A 203 -3.75 1.67 1.06
CA SER A 203 -2.89 2.81 0.68
C SER A 203 -3.64 3.80 -0.21
N ALA A 204 -4.44 3.31 -1.17
CA ALA A 204 -5.23 4.16 -2.07
C ALA A 204 -6.19 5.07 -1.27
N ASN A 205 -6.82 4.52 -0.23
CA ASN A 205 -7.74 5.25 0.65
C ASN A 205 -7.03 6.32 1.52
N LYS A 206 -5.71 6.36 1.53
CA LYS A 206 -4.92 7.36 2.27
C LYS A 206 -4.27 8.38 1.34
N THR A 207 -5.00 8.76 0.30
CA THR A 207 -4.66 9.87 -0.60
C THR A 207 -5.71 10.96 -0.48
N PHE A 208 -5.28 12.16 -0.10
CA PHE A 208 -6.16 13.30 0.20
C PHE A 208 -5.75 14.54 -0.57
N LEU A 209 -6.73 15.35 -0.90
CA LEU A 209 -6.54 16.68 -1.46
C LEU A 209 -7.24 17.72 -0.56
N PHE A 210 -6.50 18.73 -0.17
CA PHE A 210 -6.99 19.84 0.64
C PHE A 210 -6.83 21.15 -0.14
N GLN A 211 -7.90 21.93 -0.25
CA GLN A 211 -7.82 23.28 -0.80
C GLN A 211 -7.50 24.26 0.35
N GLN A 212 -6.38 24.98 0.19
CA GLN A 212 -5.90 25.93 1.16
C GLN A 212 -5.76 27.33 0.56
N THR A 213 -5.39 28.29 1.38
CA THR A 213 -5.06 29.65 0.95
C THR A 213 -3.58 29.94 1.15
N ARG A 214 -3.09 31.02 0.52
CA ARG A 214 -1.68 31.45 0.70
C ARG A 214 -1.30 31.64 2.16
N ALA A 215 -2.25 31.86 3.07
CA ALA A 215 -1.98 32.03 4.51
C ALA A 215 -1.28 30.82 5.14
N VAL A 216 -1.42 29.62 4.55
CA VAL A 216 -0.73 28.41 5.01
C VAL A 216 0.74 28.34 4.58
N LEU A 217 1.16 29.14 3.60
CA LEU A 217 2.57 29.25 3.18
C LEU A 217 3.39 30.08 4.19
N ASN A 218 3.33 29.66 5.42
CA ASN A 218 4.08 30.17 6.55
C ASN A 218 4.51 28.95 7.37
N LYS A 219 5.78 28.83 7.69
CA LYS A 219 6.37 27.60 8.25
C LYS A 219 5.61 27.05 9.47
N PRO A 220 5.32 27.82 10.54
CA PRO A 220 4.55 27.31 11.67
C PRO A 220 3.14 26.83 11.29
N LYS A 221 2.43 27.58 10.43
CA LYS A 221 1.06 27.22 10.01
C LYS A 221 1.06 25.98 9.11
N LEU A 222 2.05 25.85 8.23
CA LEU A 222 2.16 24.69 7.35
C LEU A 222 2.45 23.42 8.16
N LEU A 223 3.40 23.49 9.11
CA LEU A 223 3.72 22.35 9.97
C LEU A 223 2.54 21.93 10.84
N ALA A 224 1.80 22.88 11.43
CA ALA A 224 0.58 22.58 12.20
C ALA A 224 -0.49 21.92 11.36
N PHE A 225 -0.73 22.43 10.13
CA PHE A 225 -1.66 21.83 9.17
C PHE A 225 -1.23 20.41 8.79
N LEU A 226 0.06 20.22 8.47
CA LEU A 226 0.57 18.89 8.09
C LEU A 226 0.48 17.90 9.26
N GLU A 227 0.79 18.32 10.48
CA GLU A 227 0.66 17.48 11.67
C GLU A 227 -0.78 16.98 11.85
N GLU A 228 -1.75 17.90 11.79
CA GLU A 228 -3.17 17.56 11.89
C GLU A 228 -3.58 16.52 10.82
N LYS A 229 -3.20 16.76 9.55
CA LYS A 229 -3.62 15.90 8.45
C LYS A 229 -2.87 14.57 8.40
N ILE A 230 -1.60 14.55 8.78
CA ILE A 230 -0.81 13.31 8.84
C ILE A 230 -1.35 12.36 9.93
N LYS A 231 -1.80 12.87 11.07
CA LYS A 231 -2.45 12.05 12.12
C LYS A 231 -3.65 11.27 11.57
N THR A 232 -4.45 11.89 10.69
CA THR A 232 -5.64 11.23 10.10
C THR A 232 -5.33 10.08 9.14
N LEU A 233 -4.07 9.91 8.73
CA LEU A 233 -3.67 8.75 7.94
C LEU A 233 -3.87 7.44 8.72
N GLY A 234 -3.63 7.46 10.03
CA GLY A 234 -3.76 6.29 10.89
C GLY A 234 -2.90 5.11 10.42
N THR A 235 -3.24 3.93 10.87
CA THR A 235 -2.43 2.72 10.65
C THR A 235 -3.04 1.71 9.66
N SER A 236 -4.23 1.97 9.14
CA SER A 236 -4.96 1.02 8.28
C SER A 236 -4.26 0.71 6.94
N ALA A 237 -3.37 1.59 6.47
CA ALA A 237 -2.57 1.36 5.28
C ALA A 237 -1.22 0.67 5.56
N CYS A 238 -0.97 0.22 6.78
CA CYS A 238 0.21 -0.53 7.22
C CYS A 238 1.52 0.28 7.17
N PRO A 239 1.76 1.21 8.13
CA PRO A 239 3.07 1.85 8.27
C PRO A 239 4.16 0.82 8.66
N PRO A 240 5.46 1.15 8.55
CA PRO A 240 6.02 2.48 8.23
C PRO A 240 5.73 2.93 6.79
N TYR A 241 5.38 4.22 6.64
CA TYR A 241 5.03 4.79 5.34
C TYR A 241 6.21 5.44 4.63
N HIS A 242 6.16 5.45 3.29
CA HIS A 242 6.80 6.48 2.48
C HIS A 242 5.75 7.57 2.24
N LEU A 243 5.90 8.71 2.92
CA LEU A 243 4.94 9.80 2.89
C LEU A 243 5.25 10.75 1.73
N ALA A 244 4.26 11.09 0.94
CA ALA A 244 4.35 12.07 -0.12
C ALA A 244 3.42 13.26 0.15
N ILE A 245 3.97 14.47 0.06
CA ILE A 245 3.28 15.74 0.23
C ILE A 245 3.55 16.58 -1.01
N VAL A 246 2.49 17.12 -1.60
CA VAL A 246 2.59 18.01 -2.76
C VAL A 246 1.88 19.32 -2.45
N ILE A 247 2.60 20.42 -2.57
CA ILE A 247 2.10 21.77 -2.27
C ILE A 247 2.02 22.56 -3.58
N GLY A 248 0.80 22.90 -4.00
CA GLY A 248 0.50 23.53 -5.27
C GLY A 248 0.05 22.52 -6.34
N GLY A 249 -0.11 23.03 -7.54
CA GLY A 249 -0.62 22.33 -8.70
C GLY A 249 -1.54 23.27 -9.50
N THR A 250 -1.50 23.17 -10.82
CA THR A 250 -2.35 23.95 -11.73
C THR A 250 -3.78 23.40 -11.79
N SER A 251 -4.01 22.19 -11.27
CA SER A 251 -5.31 21.54 -11.11
C SER A 251 -5.26 20.55 -9.94
N ALA A 252 -6.42 20.11 -9.46
CA ALA A 252 -6.55 19.02 -8.48
C ALA A 252 -5.90 17.72 -8.99
N GLU A 253 -6.12 17.39 -10.26
CA GLU A 253 -5.52 16.24 -10.92
C GLU A 253 -3.98 16.31 -10.89
N ALA A 254 -3.40 17.46 -11.29
CA ALA A 254 -1.94 17.62 -11.29
C ALA A 254 -1.34 17.42 -9.90
N THR A 255 -2.01 17.89 -8.85
CA THR A 255 -1.58 17.70 -7.46
C THR A 255 -1.62 16.22 -7.06
N LEU A 256 -2.74 15.54 -7.26
CA LEU A 256 -2.90 14.13 -6.89
C LEU A 256 -2.00 13.20 -7.71
N LYS A 257 -1.85 13.46 -9.01
CA LYS A 257 -0.90 12.73 -9.86
C LYS A 257 0.53 12.88 -9.35
N THR A 258 0.92 14.09 -8.94
CA THR A 258 2.26 14.33 -8.38
C THR A 258 2.45 13.64 -7.04
N VAL A 259 1.42 13.54 -6.18
CA VAL A 259 1.45 12.71 -4.95
C VAL A 259 1.79 11.25 -5.29
N LYS A 260 1.12 10.70 -6.29
CA LYS A 260 1.39 9.33 -6.75
C LYS A 260 2.85 9.18 -7.23
N LEU A 261 3.32 10.08 -8.09
CA LEU A 261 4.70 10.08 -8.60
C LEU A 261 5.73 10.20 -7.46
N ALA A 262 5.51 11.10 -6.51
CA ALA A 262 6.40 11.29 -5.37
C ALA A 262 6.44 10.06 -4.45
N SER A 263 5.29 9.41 -4.20
CA SER A 263 5.19 8.22 -3.37
C SER A 263 5.95 7.01 -3.91
N THR A 264 6.20 6.98 -5.24
CA THR A 264 6.96 5.91 -5.92
C THR A 264 8.45 6.21 -6.05
N LYS A 265 8.90 7.37 -5.58
CA LYS A 265 10.28 7.88 -5.75
C LYS A 265 10.64 8.26 -7.20
N TRP A 266 9.66 8.33 -8.10
CA TRP A 266 9.87 8.78 -9.49
C TRP A 266 10.46 10.20 -9.58
N LEU A 267 10.13 11.05 -8.61
CA LEU A 267 10.53 12.45 -8.56
C LEU A 267 11.77 12.72 -7.69
N ASP A 268 12.50 11.70 -7.24
CA ASP A 268 13.61 11.87 -6.30
C ASP A 268 14.77 12.70 -6.87
N ALA A 269 14.92 12.73 -8.19
CA ALA A 269 15.95 13.51 -8.89
C ALA A 269 15.53 14.95 -9.26
N LEU A 270 14.42 15.46 -8.71
CA LEU A 270 14.05 16.88 -8.87
C LEU A 270 15.10 17.81 -8.24
N PRO A 271 15.27 19.04 -8.76
CA PRO A 271 16.09 20.05 -8.09
C PRO A 271 15.51 20.43 -6.72
N ASN A 272 16.34 21.04 -5.86
CA ASN A 272 15.95 21.44 -4.50
C ASN A 272 15.44 22.90 -4.42
N SER A 273 15.37 23.60 -5.51
CA SER A 273 14.85 24.99 -5.59
C SER A 273 14.10 25.22 -6.89
N GLY A 274 13.16 26.15 -6.85
CA GLY A 274 12.44 26.61 -8.03
C GLY A 274 13.01 27.89 -8.62
N ASP A 275 12.53 28.24 -9.81
CA ASP A 275 12.80 29.50 -10.49
C ASP A 275 11.57 30.04 -11.24
N LEU A 276 11.75 31.10 -12.04
CA LEU A 276 10.67 31.74 -12.79
C LEU A 276 10.16 30.90 -13.98
N SER A 277 10.78 29.77 -14.30
CA SER A 277 10.21 28.83 -15.29
C SER A 277 9.01 28.07 -14.74
N GLY A 278 8.84 28.03 -13.43
CA GLY A 278 7.73 27.37 -12.74
C GLY A 278 7.84 25.85 -12.66
N HIS A 279 9.03 25.29 -12.86
CA HIS A 279 9.25 23.85 -12.71
C HIS A 279 9.05 23.39 -11.25
N ALA A 280 8.81 22.09 -11.07
CA ALA A 280 8.72 21.46 -9.77
C ALA A 280 10.09 21.36 -9.08
N PHE A 281 10.07 21.36 -7.74
CA PHE A 281 11.27 21.07 -6.94
C PHE A 281 10.91 20.28 -5.68
N ARG A 282 11.90 19.61 -5.08
CA ARG A 282 11.80 18.97 -3.76
C ARG A 282 12.34 19.91 -2.69
N ASP A 283 11.57 20.06 -1.61
CA ASP A 283 12.02 20.79 -0.42
C ASP A 283 12.58 19.80 0.61
N THR A 284 13.87 19.47 0.46
CA THR A 284 14.54 18.49 1.33
C THR A 284 14.70 18.95 2.78
N GLU A 285 14.69 20.24 3.05
CA GLU A 285 14.69 20.78 4.42
C GLU A 285 13.33 20.52 5.08
N LEU A 286 12.25 20.84 4.40
CA LEU A 286 10.89 20.57 4.90
C LEU A 286 10.63 19.06 5.02
N GLU A 287 11.17 18.22 4.12
CA GLU A 287 11.12 16.75 4.25
C GLU A 287 11.69 16.28 5.59
N ALA A 288 12.87 16.78 5.98
CA ALA A 288 13.52 16.43 7.24
C ALA A 288 12.70 16.90 8.47
N GLU A 289 12.13 18.10 8.41
CA GLU A 289 11.28 18.63 9.48
C GLU A 289 9.99 17.83 9.67
N VAL A 290 9.31 17.52 8.56
CA VAL A 290 8.10 16.70 8.59
C VAL A 290 8.40 15.27 9.02
N HIS A 291 9.52 14.70 8.60
CA HIS A 291 9.94 13.37 9.07
C HIS A 291 10.13 13.36 10.60
N LYS A 292 10.81 14.37 11.15
CA LYS A 292 10.94 14.51 12.61
C LYS A 292 9.58 14.70 13.30
N LEU A 293 8.67 15.46 12.69
CA LEU A 293 7.30 15.60 13.18
C LEU A 293 6.59 14.22 13.26
N THR A 294 6.70 13.40 12.22
CA THR A 294 6.07 12.06 12.20
C THR A 294 6.63 11.15 13.29
N GLN A 295 7.89 11.30 13.68
CA GLN A 295 8.51 10.54 14.76
C GLN A 295 7.93 10.88 16.14
N ASN A 296 7.40 12.07 16.31
CA ASN A 296 6.84 12.56 17.57
C ASN A 296 5.33 12.27 17.71
N LEU A 297 4.68 11.69 16.71
CA LEU A 297 3.26 11.37 16.77
C LEU A 297 2.91 10.24 17.75
N GLY A 298 3.86 9.39 18.11
CA GLY A 298 3.66 8.26 19.00
C GLY A 298 2.94 7.06 18.39
N ILE A 299 2.52 7.15 17.11
CA ILE A 299 1.82 6.07 16.39
C ILE A 299 2.78 4.93 16.06
N GLY A 300 4.01 5.25 15.68
CA GLY A 300 5.05 4.29 15.32
C GLY A 300 4.69 3.40 14.13
N ALA A 301 5.37 2.27 14.06
CA ALA A 301 5.09 1.22 13.09
C ALA A 301 3.87 0.40 13.55
N GLN A 302 2.68 0.99 13.55
CA GLN A 302 1.34 0.44 13.86
C GLN A 302 0.96 0.37 15.35
N PHE A 303 1.86 0.08 16.27
CA PHE A 303 1.52 -0.18 17.68
C PHE A 303 2.37 0.61 18.67
N GLY A 304 2.65 1.87 18.36
CA GLY A 304 3.42 2.79 19.21
C GLY A 304 4.90 2.80 18.95
N GLY A 305 5.47 4.01 18.98
CA GLY A 305 6.87 4.25 18.71
C GLY A 305 7.07 5.47 17.82
N LYS A 306 8.20 5.54 17.15
CA LYS A 306 8.57 6.69 16.30
C LYS A 306 8.55 6.40 14.79
N TYR A 307 8.45 5.14 14.39
CA TYR A 307 8.60 4.75 12.98
C TYR A 307 7.27 4.74 12.21
N PHE A 308 6.51 5.83 12.30
CA PHE A 308 5.31 6.02 11.47
C PHE A 308 5.64 6.15 9.99
N CYS A 309 6.76 6.83 9.67
CA CYS A 309 7.27 6.96 8.31
C CYS A 309 8.73 6.50 8.23
N HIS A 310 9.08 5.84 7.12
CA HIS A 310 10.46 5.60 6.72
C HIS A 310 11.14 6.87 6.25
N ASP A 311 10.42 7.63 5.43
CA ASP A 311 10.88 8.89 4.83
C ASP A 311 9.68 9.72 4.36
N VAL A 312 9.97 10.96 3.98
CA VAL A 312 9.01 11.95 3.50
C VAL A 312 9.53 12.55 2.21
N ARG A 313 8.62 12.82 1.27
CA ARG A 313 8.89 13.64 0.08
C ARG A 313 7.96 14.82 0.06
N VAL A 314 8.53 16.00 -0.13
CA VAL A 314 7.77 17.24 -0.29
C VAL A 314 8.09 17.84 -1.66
N VAL A 315 7.08 17.88 -2.53
CA VAL A 315 7.20 18.45 -3.88
C VAL A 315 6.40 19.75 -3.97
N ARG A 316 7.04 20.77 -4.48
CA ARG A 316 6.43 22.08 -4.70
C ARG A 316 6.14 22.27 -6.18
N LEU A 317 4.90 22.63 -6.51
CA LEU A 317 4.43 22.89 -7.87
C LEU A 317 4.03 24.37 -8.06
N ALA A 318 4.12 24.84 -9.29
CA ALA A 318 3.44 26.07 -9.70
C ALA A 318 1.92 25.92 -9.50
N ARG A 319 1.24 27.04 -9.25
CA ARG A 319 -0.21 27.06 -8.98
C ARG A 319 -0.89 28.29 -9.58
N HIS A 320 -2.19 28.23 -9.70
CA HIS A 320 -2.97 29.44 -9.92
C HIS A 320 -2.91 30.33 -8.66
N GLY A 321 -2.79 31.65 -8.82
CA GLY A 321 -2.64 32.59 -7.70
C GLY A 321 -3.77 32.55 -6.67
N ALA A 322 -4.98 32.20 -7.10
CA ALA A 322 -6.17 32.11 -6.25
C ALA A 322 -6.39 30.73 -5.61
N SER A 323 -5.59 29.70 -5.91
CA SER A 323 -5.72 28.35 -5.36
C SER A 323 -4.41 27.85 -4.74
N LEU A 324 -4.52 27.04 -3.69
CA LEU A 324 -3.40 26.32 -3.11
C LEU A 324 -3.83 24.92 -2.73
N PRO A 325 -3.85 23.99 -3.69
CA PRO A 325 -4.09 22.59 -3.36
C PRO A 325 -2.89 22.01 -2.63
N ILE A 326 -3.15 21.19 -1.62
CA ILE A 326 -2.15 20.39 -0.92
C ILE A 326 -2.60 18.94 -0.98
N GLY A 327 -1.77 18.09 -1.58
CA GLY A 327 -2.00 16.65 -1.66
C GLY A 327 -1.14 15.90 -0.65
N ILE A 328 -1.71 14.88 -0.02
CA ILE A 328 -1.01 13.98 0.89
C ILE A 328 -1.34 12.55 0.53
N GLY A 329 -0.35 11.68 0.44
CA GLY A 329 -0.54 10.27 0.17
C GLY A 329 0.62 9.42 0.64
N VAL A 330 0.45 8.10 0.62
CA VAL A 330 1.45 7.16 1.14
C VAL A 330 1.71 6.00 0.18
N SER A 331 2.94 5.48 0.21
CA SER A 331 3.24 4.09 -0.09
C SER A 331 3.40 3.34 1.22
N CYS A 332 2.80 2.15 1.32
CA CYS A 332 2.77 1.38 2.57
C CYS A 332 4.01 0.49 2.73
N SER A 333 4.05 -0.28 3.81
CA SER A 333 5.12 -1.25 4.08
C SER A 333 5.31 -2.32 3.00
N ALA A 334 4.36 -2.50 2.09
CA ALA A 334 4.49 -3.38 0.94
C ALA A 334 5.15 -2.72 -0.28
N ASP A 335 5.36 -1.44 -0.31
CA ASP A 335 6.13 -0.59 -1.27
C ASP A 335 6.29 -1.17 -2.69
N ARG A 336 5.16 -1.52 -3.36
CA ARG A 336 5.11 -2.29 -4.61
C ARG A 336 5.15 -1.41 -5.85
N GLN A 337 6.32 -0.94 -6.21
CA GLN A 337 6.59 -0.22 -7.45
C GLN A 337 7.95 -0.60 -8.03
N ILE A 338 8.04 -0.60 -9.36
CA ILE A 338 9.24 -0.94 -10.11
C ILE A 338 9.37 -0.08 -11.35
N LYS A 339 10.54 0.52 -11.54
CA LYS A 339 10.89 1.19 -12.79
C LYS A 339 11.23 0.16 -13.85
N THR A 340 10.86 0.46 -15.11
CA THR A 340 11.24 -0.32 -16.27
C THR A 340 11.66 0.60 -17.40
N LYS A 341 12.49 0.10 -18.30
CA LYS A 341 12.83 0.81 -19.54
C LYS A 341 13.01 -0.14 -20.70
N ILE A 342 12.66 0.34 -21.86
CA ILE A 342 12.92 -0.29 -23.16
C ILE A 342 13.80 0.67 -23.93
N THR A 343 14.95 0.19 -24.37
CA THR A 343 15.95 0.97 -25.10
C THR A 343 16.43 0.15 -26.31
N PRO A 344 17.22 0.71 -27.24
CA PRO A 344 17.85 -0.06 -28.32
C PRO A 344 18.67 -1.26 -27.83
N GLU A 345 19.19 -1.23 -26.58
CA GLU A 345 19.98 -2.29 -25.99
C GLU A 345 19.13 -3.43 -25.39
N GLY A 346 17.81 -3.23 -25.24
CA GLY A 346 16.89 -4.25 -24.75
C GLY A 346 15.87 -3.74 -23.73
N VAL A 347 15.31 -4.69 -23.01
CA VAL A 347 14.28 -4.48 -21.98
C VAL A 347 14.92 -4.63 -20.59
N PHE A 348 14.63 -3.69 -19.70
CA PHE A 348 15.23 -3.63 -18.37
C PHE A 348 14.15 -3.37 -17.30
N VAL A 349 14.35 -3.94 -16.13
CA VAL A 349 13.62 -3.64 -14.91
C VAL A 349 14.58 -3.17 -13.82
N GLU A 350 14.06 -2.36 -12.88
CA GLU A 350 14.76 -2.02 -11.64
C GLU A 350 15.19 -3.32 -10.92
N ASP A 351 16.44 -3.38 -10.47
CA ASP A 351 16.97 -4.54 -9.77
C ASP A 351 16.52 -4.51 -8.32
N LEU A 352 15.46 -5.26 -8.01
CA LEU A 352 14.93 -5.43 -6.66
C LEU A 352 15.74 -6.49 -5.89
N GLU A 353 15.58 -6.54 -4.58
CA GLU A 353 16.34 -7.44 -3.72
C GLU A 353 15.83 -8.89 -3.81
N HIS A 354 16.68 -9.79 -4.26
CA HIS A 354 16.40 -11.22 -4.39
C HIS A 354 16.79 -12.04 -3.15
N ASP A 355 17.62 -11.49 -2.26
CA ASP A 355 18.06 -12.12 -1.01
C ASP A 355 17.79 -11.22 0.21
N PRO A 356 16.51 -11.08 0.63
CA PRO A 356 16.18 -10.30 1.82
C PRO A 356 16.71 -10.90 3.11
N ALA A 357 17.13 -12.17 3.13
CA ALA A 357 17.66 -12.84 4.33
C ALA A 357 18.87 -12.09 4.92
N LYS A 358 19.67 -11.43 4.08
CA LYS A 358 20.85 -10.65 4.53
C LYS A 358 20.50 -9.45 5.43
N TYR A 359 19.23 -9.02 5.45
CA TYR A 359 18.75 -7.95 6.33
C TYR A 359 18.20 -8.48 7.66
N LEU A 360 18.03 -9.80 7.80
CA LEU A 360 17.60 -10.41 9.05
C LEU A 360 18.74 -10.42 10.06
N PRO A 361 18.46 -10.23 11.36
CA PRO A 361 19.48 -10.36 12.41
C PRO A 361 19.90 -11.82 12.62
N GLU A 362 21.14 -12.05 13.02
CA GLU A 362 21.67 -13.39 13.32
C GLU A 362 20.94 -14.07 14.49
N ALA A 363 20.50 -13.29 15.49
CA ALA A 363 19.69 -13.77 16.62
C ALA A 363 18.48 -12.87 16.83
N THR A 364 17.30 -13.46 16.95
CA THR A 364 16.03 -12.71 17.14
C THR A 364 15.65 -12.52 18.61
N THR A 365 16.20 -13.32 19.53
CA THR A 365 15.85 -13.33 20.95
C THR A 365 16.21 -12.05 21.68
N ASP A 366 17.34 -11.42 21.34
CA ASP A 366 17.83 -10.22 22.01
C ASP A 366 17.17 -8.91 21.52
N ILE A 367 16.47 -8.96 20.39
CA ILE A 367 15.86 -7.79 19.74
C ILE A 367 14.46 -7.52 20.28
N LEU A 368 13.76 -8.57 20.70
CA LEU A 368 12.37 -8.55 21.15
C LEU A 368 12.26 -8.50 22.69
N ASN A 369 12.91 -7.54 23.33
CA ASN A 369 12.79 -7.31 24.77
C ASN A 369 11.32 -7.02 25.13
N GLY A 370 10.60 -8.01 25.66
CA GLY A 370 9.22 -7.87 26.11
C GLY A 370 8.54 -9.24 26.27
N GLU A 371 7.83 -9.42 27.38
CA GLU A 371 7.00 -10.60 27.59
C GLU A 371 5.87 -10.63 26.56
N VAL A 372 5.68 -11.78 25.92
CA VAL A 372 4.53 -12.08 25.07
C VAL A 372 3.52 -12.85 25.88
N VAL A 373 2.30 -12.33 25.98
CA VAL A 373 1.21 -13.01 26.66
C VAL A 373 0.63 -14.07 25.72
N LYS A 374 0.74 -15.33 26.10
CA LYS A 374 0.15 -16.44 25.34
C LYS A 374 -1.34 -16.58 25.68
N ILE A 375 -2.17 -16.59 24.64
CA ILE A 375 -3.62 -16.75 24.74
C ILE A 375 -4.02 -18.06 24.05
N ASP A 376 -4.57 -18.97 24.82
CA ASP A 376 -5.10 -20.24 24.33
C ASP A 376 -6.58 -20.03 23.91
N LEU A 377 -6.81 -20.06 22.59
CA LEU A 377 -8.13 -19.87 21.99
C LEU A 377 -9.03 -21.13 22.05
N SER A 378 -8.53 -22.25 22.59
CA SER A 378 -9.35 -23.43 22.88
C SER A 378 -10.20 -23.28 24.14
N ARG A 379 -9.91 -22.26 24.96
CA ARG A 379 -10.65 -21.94 26.16
C ARG A 379 -11.99 -21.29 25.84
N PRO A 380 -12.97 -21.35 26.73
CA PRO A 380 -14.21 -20.58 26.60
C PRO A 380 -13.94 -19.08 26.41
N MET A 381 -14.78 -18.39 25.65
CA MET A 381 -14.64 -16.96 25.37
C MET A 381 -14.60 -16.12 26.68
N SER A 382 -15.30 -16.52 27.72
CA SER A 382 -15.23 -15.91 29.06
C SER A 382 -13.81 -15.89 29.63
N ASP A 383 -13.09 -17.01 29.49
CA ASP A 383 -11.74 -17.18 30.04
C ASP A 383 -10.72 -16.40 29.23
N ILE A 384 -10.91 -16.39 27.90
CA ILE A 384 -10.08 -15.58 26.97
C ILE A 384 -10.19 -14.10 27.35
N ARG A 385 -11.42 -13.59 27.49
CA ARG A 385 -11.69 -12.20 27.89
C ARG A 385 -11.13 -11.87 29.27
N ALA A 386 -11.34 -12.75 30.25
CA ALA A 386 -10.80 -12.59 31.60
C ALA A 386 -9.25 -12.54 31.60
N THR A 387 -8.62 -13.26 30.71
CA THR A 387 -7.16 -13.21 30.54
C THR A 387 -6.72 -11.89 29.91
N LEU A 388 -7.35 -11.47 28.80
CA LEU A 388 -7.04 -10.21 28.12
C LEU A 388 -7.24 -8.99 29.04
N SER A 389 -8.29 -9.01 29.88
CA SER A 389 -8.62 -7.92 30.83
C SER A 389 -7.52 -7.63 31.87
N LYS A 390 -6.57 -8.54 32.07
CA LYS A 390 -5.44 -8.34 32.99
C LYS A 390 -4.34 -7.45 32.44
N TYR A 391 -4.34 -7.22 31.13
CA TYR A 391 -3.24 -6.53 30.44
C TYR A 391 -3.72 -5.21 29.84
N PRO A 392 -2.87 -4.17 29.84
CA PRO A 392 -3.20 -2.88 29.25
C PRO A 392 -3.16 -2.92 27.71
N VAL A 393 -3.75 -1.89 27.09
CA VAL A 393 -3.54 -1.63 25.65
C VAL A 393 -2.04 -1.55 25.31
N LYS A 394 -1.65 -1.83 24.06
CA LYS A 394 -0.28 -2.02 23.54
C LYS A 394 0.38 -3.35 23.93
N THR A 395 -0.21 -4.14 24.80
CA THR A 395 0.35 -5.45 25.16
C THR A 395 0.35 -6.36 23.93
N ARG A 396 1.52 -6.95 23.66
CA ARG A 396 1.67 -7.97 22.61
C ARG A 396 1.19 -9.32 23.11
N VAL A 397 0.34 -9.96 22.30
CA VAL A 397 -0.22 -11.29 22.59
C VAL A 397 0.13 -12.27 21.47
N SER A 398 0.23 -13.54 21.80
CA SER A 398 0.42 -14.66 20.87
C SER A 398 -0.78 -15.59 20.98
N LEU A 399 -1.51 -15.74 19.89
CA LEU A 399 -2.79 -16.47 19.85
C LEU A 399 -2.57 -17.86 19.25
N THR A 400 -3.09 -18.89 19.92
CA THR A 400 -3.04 -20.28 19.43
C THR A 400 -4.42 -20.93 19.59
N GLY A 401 -4.96 -21.51 18.50
CA GLY A 401 -6.25 -22.18 18.45
C GLY A 401 -7.13 -21.70 17.29
N THR A 402 -8.45 -21.81 17.47
CA THR A 402 -9.44 -21.52 16.42
C THR A 402 -9.82 -20.04 16.37
N MET A 403 -9.87 -19.47 15.16
CA MET A 403 -10.52 -18.20 14.86
C MET A 403 -11.53 -18.35 13.72
N VAL A 404 -12.51 -17.46 13.69
CA VAL A 404 -13.44 -17.30 12.57
C VAL A 404 -13.05 -16.08 11.76
N VAL A 405 -13.02 -16.23 10.45
CA VAL A 405 -12.72 -15.13 9.51
C VAL A 405 -14.03 -14.69 8.87
N ALA A 406 -14.38 -13.42 9.04
CA ALA A 406 -15.55 -12.80 8.42
C ALA A 406 -15.28 -11.31 8.18
N ARG A 407 -15.71 -10.80 7.03
CA ARG A 407 -15.57 -9.39 6.69
C ARG A 407 -16.85 -8.82 6.04
N ASP A 408 -16.79 -7.80 5.24
CA ASP A 408 -17.88 -6.94 4.82
C ASP A 408 -19.20 -7.66 4.46
N ILE A 409 -19.19 -8.52 3.45
CA ILE A 409 -20.42 -9.16 2.95
C ILE A 409 -20.92 -10.19 3.97
N ALA A 410 -20.02 -10.94 4.59
CA ALA A 410 -20.40 -11.89 5.65
C ALA A 410 -21.03 -11.17 6.85
N HIS A 411 -20.49 -10.01 7.27
CA HIS A 411 -21.09 -9.21 8.34
C HIS A 411 -22.48 -8.70 7.97
N ALA A 412 -22.69 -8.25 6.73
CA ALA A 412 -24.01 -7.85 6.26
C ALA A 412 -25.03 -9.00 6.33
N LYS A 413 -24.66 -10.21 5.87
CA LYS A 413 -25.51 -11.41 5.98
C LYS A 413 -25.80 -11.83 7.43
N LEU A 414 -24.82 -11.72 8.31
CA LEU A 414 -24.99 -12.00 9.74
C LEU A 414 -25.90 -10.97 10.41
N GLN A 415 -25.86 -9.70 9.99
CA GLN A 415 -26.77 -8.67 10.44
C GLN A 415 -28.21 -8.94 9.97
N GLU A 416 -28.41 -9.27 8.70
CA GLU A 416 -29.73 -9.67 8.17
C GLU A 416 -30.33 -10.82 8.97
N ARG A 417 -29.51 -11.81 9.33
CA ARG A 417 -29.93 -12.95 10.17
C ARG A 417 -30.33 -12.51 11.57
N LEU A 418 -29.57 -11.59 12.18
CA LEU A 418 -29.87 -11.03 13.49
C LEU A 418 -31.18 -10.23 13.47
N ASP A 419 -31.36 -9.39 12.44
CA ASP A 419 -32.57 -8.57 12.24
C ASP A 419 -33.83 -9.44 12.02
N ALA A 420 -33.66 -10.61 11.39
CA ALA A 420 -34.71 -11.63 11.23
C ALA A 420 -35.03 -12.44 12.52
N GLY A 421 -34.40 -12.11 13.65
CA GLY A 421 -34.60 -12.79 14.93
C GLY A 421 -33.99 -14.18 15.02
N GLN A 422 -33.14 -14.59 14.07
CA GLN A 422 -32.48 -15.90 14.05
C GLN A 422 -31.24 -15.98 14.96
N GLY A 423 -30.81 -14.83 15.49
CA GLY A 423 -29.60 -14.72 16.31
C GLY A 423 -28.30 -14.90 15.53
N LEU A 424 -27.17 -14.71 16.20
CA LEU A 424 -25.86 -15.00 15.64
C LEU A 424 -25.55 -16.50 15.70
N PRO A 425 -24.84 -17.04 14.68
CA PRO A 425 -24.34 -18.41 14.74
C PRO A 425 -23.42 -18.64 15.94
N GLN A 426 -23.40 -19.86 16.47
CA GLN A 426 -22.64 -20.21 17.67
C GLN A 426 -21.13 -19.93 17.49
N TYR A 427 -20.58 -20.14 16.30
CA TYR A 427 -19.16 -19.87 16.02
C TYR A 427 -18.76 -18.39 16.21
N MET A 428 -19.71 -17.44 16.04
CA MET A 428 -19.48 -16.01 16.31
C MET A 428 -19.38 -15.69 17.80
N LYS A 429 -19.90 -16.58 18.65
CA LYS A 429 -19.88 -16.45 20.12
C LYS A 429 -18.68 -17.18 20.74
N ASP A 430 -18.29 -18.30 20.14
CA ASP A 430 -17.27 -19.19 20.71
C ASP A 430 -15.85 -18.77 20.36
N HIS A 431 -15.65 -18.07 19.22
CA HIS A 431 -14.33 -17.79 18.68
C HIS A 431 -14.08 -16.30 18.45
N PRO A 432 -12.81 -15.85 18.52
CA PRO A 432 -12.43 -14.53 18.02
C PRO A 432 -12.73 -14.40 16.53
N VAL A 433 -13.11 -13.18 16.11
CA VAL A 433 -13.45 -12.88 14.71
C VAL A 433 -12.34 -12.07 14.08
N TYR A 434 -11.72 -12.61 13.05
CA TYR A 434 -10.62 -11.99 12.30
C TYR A 434 -11.16 -11.40 10.98
N TYR A 435 -11.03 -10.09 10.82
CA TYR A 435 -11.40 -9.39 9.60
C TYR A 435 -10.25 -9.51 8.60
N ALA A 436 -10.33 -10.48 7.75
CA ALA A 436 -9.24 -10.82 6.84
C ALA A 436 -9.74 -11.52 5.58
N GLY A 437 -8.85 -11.73 4.62
CA GLY A 437 -9.12 -12.53 3.44
C GLY A 437 -7.82 -12.92 2.76
N PRO A 438 -7.70 -14.17 2.27
CA PRO A 438 -6.49 -14.66 1.64
C PRO A 438 -6.33 -14.19 0.19
N ALA A 439 -5.10 -14.23 -0.31
CA ALA A 439 -4.81 -14.37 -1.72
C ALA A 439 -5.03 -15.83 -2.17
N LYS A 440 -4.81 -16.16 -3.45
CA LYS A 440 -4.99 -17.54 -3.94
C LYS A 440 -4.09 -18.51 -3.18
N THR A 441 -4.64 -19.66 -2.84
CA THR A 441 -3.92 -20.73 -2.15
C THR A 441 -3.03 -21.50 -3.13
N PRO A 442 -1.70 -21.51 -2.91
CA PRO A 442 -0.80 -22.34 -3.71
C PRO A 442 -1.04 -23.83 -3.45
N THR A 443 -0.73 -24.65 -4.46
CA THR A 443 -0.84 -26.12 -4.33
C THR A 443 0.01 -26.62 -3.16
N GLY A 444 -0.59 -27.42 -2.29
CA GLY A 444 0.08 -28.02 -1.12
C GLY A 444 0.23 -27.13 0.10
N MET A 445 -0.27 -25.90 0.07
CA MET A 445 -0.28 -25.00 1.22
C MET A 445 -1.68 -24.93 1.88
N ALA A 446 -1.73 -24.57 3.16
CA ALA A 446 -2.98 -24.39 3.89
C ALA A 446 -3.78 -23.18 3.38
N THR A 447 -3.08 -22.13 2.95
CA THR A 447 -3.67 -20.90 2.43
C THR A 447 -2.68 -20.12 1.56
N GLY A 448 -3.18 -19.16 0.79
CA GLY A 448 -2.36 -18.08 0.21
C GLY A 448 -2.04 -17.01 1.24
N SER A 449 -1.31 -15.98 0.84
CA SER A 449 -0.99 -14.86 1.72
C SER A 449 -2.25 -14.33 2.41
N PHE A 450 -2.22 -14.25 3.74
CA PHE A 450 -3.40 -14.03 4.57
C PHE A 450 -3.14 -12.91 5.58
N GLY A 451 -3.82 -11.80 5.44
CA GLY A 451 -3.60 -10.66 6.32
C GLY A 451 -4.88 -9.88 6.64
N PRO A 452 -4.78 -8.98 7.63
CA PRO A 452 -5.94 -8.23 8.12
C PRO A 452 -6.44 -7.21 7.09
N THR A 453 -7.76 -7.00 7.08
CA THR A 453 -8.39 -5.86 6.40
C THR A 453 -8.61 -4.71 7.38
N THR A 454 -8.99 -3.53 6.85
CA THR A 454 -9.28 -2.33 7.64
C THR A 454 -10.49 -2.56 8.55
N ALA A 455 -10.30 -2.37 9.85
CA ALA A 455 -11.30 -2.64 10.88
C ALA A 455 -12.54 -1.76 10.77
N GLY A 456 -12.36 -0.46 10.50
CA GLY A 456 -13.44 0.54 10.50
C GLY A 456 -14.61 0.24 9.57
N ARG A 457 -14.41 -0.62 8.54
CA ARG A 457 -15.50 -1.02 7.65
C ARG A 457 -16.59 -1.86 8.33
N MET A 458 -16.26 -2.52 9.44
CA MET A 458 -17.19 -3.34 10.21
C MET A 458 -17.74 -2.65 11.48
N ASP A 459 -17.38 -1.39 11.72
CA ASP A 459 -17.72 -0.70 12.97
C ASP A 459 -19.21 -0.64 13.25
N SER A 460 -20.04 -0.47 12.22
CA SER A 460 -21.50 -0.39 12.36
C SER A 460 -22.17 -1.67 12.86
N TYR A 461 -21.51 -2.83 12.77
CA TYR A 461 -22.05 -4.12 13.21
C TYR A 461 -21.70 -4.48 14.66
N VAL A 462 -20.65 -3.86 15.22
CA VAL A 462 -20.03 -4.32 16.47
C VAL A 462 -20.98 -4.28 17.65
N GLU A 463 -21.70 -3.17 17.85
CA GLU A 463 -22.62 -3.02 18.98
C GLU A 463 -23.72 -4.08 18.95
N ALA A 464 -24.35 -4.28 17.78
CA ALA A 464 -25.40 -5.29 17.61
C ALA A 464 -24.87 -6.70 17.85
N PHE A 465 -23.68 -7.03 17.36
CA PHE A 465 -23.10 -8.36 17.52
C PHE A 465 -22.66 -8.62 18.96
N GLN A 466 -22.02 -7.65 19.62
CA GLN A 466 -21.61 -7.80 21.02
C GLN A 466 -22.80 -7.86 21.98
N SER A 467 -23.86 -7.10 21.74
CA SER A 467 -25.11 -7.21 22.53
C SER A 467 -25.76 -8.57 22.40
N ALA A 468 -25.58 -9.26 21.25
CA ALA A 468 -26.04 -10.64 21.04
C ALA A 468 -25.04 -11.71 21.52
N GLY A 469 -23.94 -11.30 22.16
CA GLY A 469 -22.90 -12.18 22.72
C GLY A 469 -21.90 -12.72 21.73
N GLY A 470 -21.85 -12.16 20.50
CA GLY A 470 -20.87 -12.52 19.47
C GLY A 470 -19.80 -11.46 19.25
N SER A 471 -18.78 -11.77 18.46
CA SER A 471 -17.65 -10.85 18.15
C SER A 471 -17.00 -10.21 19.38
N MET A 472 -16.92 -10.95 20.48
CA MET A 472 -16.41 -10.43 21.76
C MET A 472 -14.91 -10.12 21.71
N VAL A 473 -14.17 -10.81 20.86
CA VAL A 473 -12.75 -10.52 20.54
C VAL A 473 -12.63 -10.40 19.03
N MET A 474 -12.23 -9.22 18.57
CA MET A 474 -12.10 -8.89 17.16
C MET A 474 -10.64 -8.67 16.81
N LEU A 475 -10.20 -9.13 15.62
CA LEU A 475 -8.87 -8.90 15.08
C LEU A 475 -8.98 -8.21 13.71
N ALA A 476 -8.21 -7.16 13.51
CA ALA A 476 -8.11 -6.45 12.23
C ALA A 476 -6.91 -5.49 12.24
N LYS A 477 -6.83 -4.57 11.29
CA LYS A 477 -5.84 -3.48 11.29
C LYS A 477 -6.49 -2.10 11.27
N GLY A 478 -5.77 -1.13 11.81
CA GLY A 478 -6.20 0.27 11.85
C GLY A 478 -7.00 0.64 13.11
N ASN A 479 -7.22 1.93 13.25
CA ASN A 479 -8.03 2.50 14.31
C ASN A 479 -9.53 2.24 14.07
N ARG A 480 -10.33 2.37 15.12
CA ARG A 480 -11.78 2.18 15.09
C ARG A 480 -12.51 3.38 15.68
N SER A 481 -13.82 3.44 15.45
CA SER A 481 -14.67 4.51 15.96
C SER A 481 -14.91 4.42 17.48
N LYS A 482 -15.31 5.53 18.09
CA LYS A 482 -15.75 5.57 19.49
C LYS A 482 -16.94 4.66 19.78
N ALA A 483 -17.79 4.38 18.79
CA ALA A 483 -18.90 3.45 18.93
C ALA A 483 -18.39 2.04 19.27
N VAL A 484 -17.31 1.58 18.63
CA VAL A 484 -16.68 0.29 18.94
C VAL A 484 -16.06 0.29 20.32
N LEU A 485 -15.36 1.36 20.72
CA LEU A 485 -14.81 1.49 22.07
C LEU A 485 -15.91 1.39 23.14
N ASN A 486 -17.02 2.10 22.93
CA ASN A 486 -18.18 2.05 23.82
C ASN A 486 -18.80 0.64 23.87
N ALA A 487 -18.93 -0.04 22.75
CA ALA A 487 -19.42 -1.40 22.70
C ALA A 487 -18.52 -2.36 23.50
N CYS A 488 -17.19 -2.28 23.30
CA CYS A 488 -16.22 -3.06 24.07
C CYS A 488 -16.36 -2.82 25.58
N LYS A 489 -16.49 -1.56 25.99
CA LYS A 489 -16.71 -1.20 27.40
C LYS A 489 -18.03 -1.73 27.95
N ASN A 490 -19.12 -1.61 27.20
CA ASN A 490 -20.47 -1.96 27.68
C ASN A 490 -20.68 -3.46 27.74
N TYR A 491 -20.12 -4.22 26.80
CA TYR A 491 -20.34 -5.68 26.70
C TYR A 491 -19.12 -6.51 27.10
N GLY A 492 -18.01 -5.86 27.46
CA GLY A 492 -16.77 -6.52 27.85
C GLY A 492 -16.03 -7.13 26.66
N GLY A 493 -16.03 -6.46 25.53
CA GLY A 493 -15.33 -6.88 24.30
C GLY A 493 -13.91 -6.36 24.22
N PHE A 494 -13.17 -6.87 23.21
CA PHE A 494 -11.80 -6.48 22.91
C PHE A 494 -11.60 -6.29 21.41
N TYR A 495 -10.78 -5.32 21.05
CA TYR A 495 -10.22 -5.21 19.71
C TYR A 495 -8.70 -5.42 19.76
N LEU A 496 -8.23 -6.44 19.05
CA LEU A 496 -6.83 -6.76 18.89
C LEU A 496 -6.36 -6.31 17.51
N GLY A 497 -5.24 -5.59 17.47
CA GLY A 497 -4.60 -5.21 16.22
C GLY A 497 -3.74 -6.36 15.69
N SER A 498 -4.02 -6.82 14.48
CA SER A 498 -3.15 -7.71 13.72
C SER A 498 -2.15 -6.88 12.93
N VAL A 499 -0.89 -7.33 12.85
CA VAL A 499 0.12 -6.63 12.06
C VAL A 499 -0.29 -6.60 10.59
N GLY A 500 -0.40 -5.40 10.02
CA GLY A 500 -0.65 -5.22 8.61
C GLY A 500 0.65 -5.24 7.81
N GLY A 501 0.66 -5.97 6.69
CA GLY A 501 1.81 -6.10 5.80
C GLY A 501 2.39 -7.52 5.71
N PRO A 502 2.63 -8.28 6.79
CA PRO A 502 3.33 -9.56 6.72
C PRO A 502 2.41 -10.76 6.38
N ALA A 503 1.62 -10.65 5.31
CA ALA A 503 0.61 -11.65 4.96
C ALA A 503 1.19 -13.01 4.52
N ALA A 504 2.33 -13.03 3.84
CA ALA A 504 3.03 -14.26 3.48
C ALA A 504 3.55 -14.99 4.72
N ARG A 505 4.11 -14.23 5.66
CA ARG A 505 4.62 -14.76 6.93
C ARG A 505 3.48 -15.33 7.79
N LEU A 506 2.36 -14.62 7.92
CA LEU A 506 1.21 -15.11 8.67
C LEU A 506 0.67 -16.42 8.05
N ALA A 507 0.57 -16.49 6.72
CA ALA A 507 0.12 -17.68 6.02
C ALA A 507 1.05 -18.88 6.24
N GLN A 508 2.36 -18.69 6.10
CA GLN A 508 3.33 -19.77 6.18
C GLN A 508 3.57 -20.25 7.62
N ASP A 509 3.74 -19.31 8.55
CA ASP A 509 4.21 -19.62 9.90
C ASP A 509 3.07 -19.80 10.91
N CYS A 510 1.96 -19.06 10.76
CA CYS A 510 0.94 -19.00 11.79
C CYS A 510 -0.36 -19.74 11.45
N ILE A 511 -0.78 -19.81 10.18
CA ILE A 511 -2.06 -20.41 9.79
C ILE A 511 -1.83 -21.86 9.38
N LYS A 512 -2.37 -22.80 10.14
CA LYS A 512 -2.14 -24.23 9.95
C LYS A 512 -3.25 -24.94 9.17
N LYS A 513 -4.48 -24.45 9.27
CA LYS A 513 -5.64 -25.01 8.57
C LYS A 513 -6.63 -23.90 8.22
N VAL A 514 -7.26 -24.04 7.07
CA VAL A 514 -8.33 -23.15 6.60
C VAL A 514 -9.45 -24.00 6.01
N GLU A 515 -10.68 -23.77 6.43
CA GLU A 515 -11.87 -24.42 5.90
C GLU A 515 -13.04 -23.43 5.81
N VAL A 516 -13.88 -23.57 4.78
CA VAL A 516 -15.08 -22.74 4.63
C VAL A 516 -16.12 -23.23 5.66
N LEU A 517 -16.66 -22.30 6.41
CA LEU A 517 -17.65 -22.58 7.46
C LEU A 517 -19.07 -22.27 6.98
N GLU A 518 -19.27 -21.12 6.32
CA GLU A 518 -20.57 -20.67 5.83
C GLU A 518 -20.40 -19.73 4.61
N TYR A 519 -21.43 -19.62 3.78
CA TYR A 519 -21.48 -18.76 2.58
C TYR A 519 -20.37 -19.03 1.54
N PRO A 520 -20.17 -20.28 1.10
CA PRO A 520 -19.10 -20.62 0.14
C PRO A 520 -19.24 -19.89 -1.20
N GLU A 521 -20.46 -19.49 -1.58
CA GLU A 521 -20.75 -18.72 -2.78
C GLU A 521 -20.12 -17.32 -2.80
N LEU A 522 -19.74 -16.80 -1.63
CA LEU A 522 -19.09 -15.51 -1.49
C LEU A 522 -17.57 -15.57 -1.78
N GLY A 523 -17.01 -16.75 -2.02
CA GLY A 523 -15.59 -16.91 -2.29
C GLY A 523 -14.71 -16.32 -1.15
N MET A 524 -13.90 -15.30 -1.43
CA MET A 524 -13.04 -14.66 -0.42
C MET A 524 -13.82 -13.94 0.71
N GLU A 525 -15.08 -13.64 0.50
CA GLU A 525 -15.98 -13.02 1.48
C GLU A 525 -16.77 -14.06 2.30
N ALA A 526 -16.55 -15.36 2.06
CA ALA A 526 -17.13 -16.43 2.84
C ALA A 526 -16.74 -16.32 4.32
N VAL A 527 -17.45 -17.02 5.20
CA VAL A 527 -17.03 -17.24 6.58
C VAL A 527 -16.10 -18.43 6.60
N TRP A 528 -14.90 -18.24 7.16
CA TRP A 528 -13.87 -19.28 7.24
C TRP A 528 -13.61 -19.64 8.70
N ARG A 529 -13.25 -20.87 8.95
CA ARG A 529 -12.62 -21.33 10.18
C ARG A 529 -11.14 -21.54 9.93
N ILE A 530 -10.30 -20.97 10.77
CA ILE A 530 -8.85 -21.14 10.69
C ILE A 530 -8.30 -21.62 12.01
N GLU A 531 -7.27 -22.48 11.94
CA GLU A 531 -6.45 -22.86 13.08
C GLU A 531 -5.13 -22.13 13.01
N VAL A 532 -4.77 -21.44 14.09
CA VAL A 532 -3.54 -20.65 14.16
C VAL A 532 -2.64 -21.11 15.29
N GLU A 533 -1.33 -20.89 15.11
CA GLU A 533 -0.29 -21.12 16.11
C GLU A 533 0.62 -19.91 16.19
N ASP A 534 0.88 -19.45 17.42
CA ASP A 534 1.73 -18.27 17.70
C ASP A 534 1.39 -17.04 16.82
N PHE A 535 0.10 -16.81 16.60
CA PHE A 535 -0.37 -15.69 15.78
C PHE A 535 -0.21 -14.37 16.56
N PRO A 536 0.57 -13.40 16.06
CA PRO A 536 0.86 -12.15 16.77
C PRO A 536 -0.29 -11.16 16.69
N ALA A 537 -0.63 -10.56 17.83
CA ALA A 537 -1.59 -9.46 17.89
C ALA A 537 -1.24 -8.51 19.05
N PHE A 538 -1.94 -7.37 19.11
CA PHE A 538 -1.76 -6.33 20.13
C PHE A 538 -3.13 -5.92 20.68
N ILE A 539 -3.25 -5.72 21.99
CA ILE A 539 -4.47 -5.16 22.58
C ILE A 539 -4.56 -3.68 22.18
N VAL A 540 -5.58 -3.33 21.40
CA VAL A 540 -5.82 -1.96 20.92
C VAL A 540 -6.96 -1.30 21.70
N MET A 541 -8.12 -1.98 21.85
CA MET A 541 -9.22 -1.53 22.68
C MET A 541 -9.57 -2.61 23.69
N ASP A 542 -9.84 -2.21 24.92
CA ASP A 542 -10.17 -3.12 26.02
C ASP A 542 -11.58 -2.95 26.57
N ASP A 543 -11.95 -3.85 27.47
CA ASP A 543 -13.24 -3.89 28.19
C ASP A 543 -13.42 -2.78 29.23
N LYS A 544 -12.40 -1.96 29.45
CA LYS A 544 -12.41 -0.81 30.39
C LYS A 544 -12.64 0.52 29.68
N GLY A 545 -12.63 0.50 28.35
CA GLY A 545 -12.77 1.69 27.51
C GLY A 545 -11.45 2.42 27.26
N ASN A 546 -10.33 1.72 27.30
CA ASN A 546 -9.05 2.25 26.86
C ASN A 546 -8.85 1.96 25.37
N ASP A 547 -8.35 2.95 24.64
CA ASP A 547 -7.99 2.86 23.22
C ASP A 547 -6.54 3.30 23.05
N PHE A 548 -5.75 2.46 22.39
CA PHE A 548 -4.35 2.79 22.05
C PHE A 548 -4.23 4.07 21.21
N TYR A 549 -5.20 4.31 20.32
CA TYR A 549 -5.21 5.46 19.42
C TYR A 549 -5.89 6.71 19.98
N GLU A 550 -6.38 6.67 21.22
CA GLU A 550 -7.02 7.82 21.85
C GLU A 550 -6.05 9.02 21.92
N GLY A 551 -6.49 10.16 21.40
CA GLY A 551 -5.67 11.38 21.31
C GLY A 551 -4.68 11.41 20.13
N LEU A 552 -4.65 10.37 19.31
CA LEU A 552 -3.86 10.33 18.06
C LEU A 552 -4.70 10.65 16.82
N GLU A 553 -6.02 10.84 16.97
CA GLU A 553 -6.96 11.22 15.91
C GLU A 553 -7.14 12.73 15.78
#